data_bd85747e978337afc5efb6dcdd08f6d3
#
_entry.id   bd85747e978337afc5efb6dcdd08f6d3
#
_cell.length_a   1.000
_cell.length_b   1.000
_cell.length_c   1.000
_cell.angle_alpha   90.00
_cell.angle_beta   90.00
_cell.angle_gamma   90.00
#
_symmetry.space_group_name_H-M   'P 1'
#
loop_
_entity.id
_entity.type
_entity.pdbx_description
1 polymer ?
#
loop_
_entity_poly.entity_id
_entity_poly.type
_entity_poly.pdbx_seq_one_letter_code
_entity_poly.pdbx_strand_id
1 'polypeptide(L)'
;MVANFILKKGGLGPKDVAFIGVGSSSGAVSAIRSGQIDALINLDPVITILLKSGDAKLVADTRKVKESESFFGGTMPAGCLYAPVSFVEKNPKTVQALTNAIVRADDWLAKATPEEVAKVVPASYLMGNRGIYLAGFEGNRDALSPDGRFPDGCAKISLGALQTVNEKIDPAKIDLTKVYTNKFVDEALKKDPAK
;
A
#
# COMPACT_ATOMS: atom_id res chain seq x y z
N MET A 1 11.13 5.04 3.66
CA MET A 1 10.15 5.52 4.64
C MET A 1 9.70 4.41 5.59
N VAL A 2 8.97 3.39 5.17
CA VAL A 2 8.49 2.28 6.04
C VAL A 2 9.64 1.61 6.79
N ALA A 3 10.75 1.28 6.11
CA ALA A 3 11.96 0.72 6.75
C ALA A 3 12.45 1.56 7.92
N ASN A 4 12.60 2.87 7.72
CA ASN A 4 13.10 3.76 8.78
C ASN A 4 12.15 3.82 9.98
N PHE A 5 10.84 3.69 9.73
CA PHE A 5 9.85 3.63 10.80
C PHE A 5 10.00 2.36 11.66
N ILE A 6 10.17 1.21 11.01
CA ILE A 6 10.37 -0.08 11.69
C ILE A 6 11.69 -0.08 12.45
N LEU A 7 12.78 0.37 11.82
CA LEU A 7 14.09 0.48 12.44
C LEU A 7 14.07 1.38 13.68
N LYS A 8 13.43 2.55 13.60
CA LYS A 8 13.29 3.47 14.73
C LYS A 8 12.58 2.83 15.93
N LYS A 9 11.58 2.00 15.70
CA LYS A 9 10.93 1.25 16.77
C LYS A 9 11.85 0.22 17.44
N GLY A 10 12.80 -0.32 16.68
CA GLY A 10 13.86 -1.18 17.18
C GLY A 10 15.06 -0.44 17.79
N GLY A 11 14.97 0.90 17.91
CA GLY A 11 16.06 1.73 18.43
C GLY A 11 17.21 1.98 17.44
N LEU A 12 17.00 1.65 16.16
CA LEU A 12 18.00 1.84 15.09
C LEU A 12 17.72 3.12 14.30
N GLY A 13 18.79 3.78 13.87
CA GLY A 13 18.75 4.97 13.04
C GLY A 13 19.28 4.75 11.61
N PRO A 14 19.20 5.77 10.76
CA PRO A 14 19.67 5.68 9.37
C PRO A 14 21.17 5.40 9.23
N LYS A 15 21.97 5.61 10.30
CA LYS A 15 23.42 5.35 10.32
C LYS A 15 23.76 3.91 10.70
N ASP A 16 22.80 3.15 11.24
CA ASP A 16 23.01 1.79 11.70
C ASP A 16 22.79 0.77 10.58
N VAL A 17 22.26 1.19 9.44
CA VAL A 17 21.96 0.34 8.30
C VAL A 17 22.37 0.99 6.97
N ALA A 18 22.75 0.16 6.00
CA ALA A 18 22.96 0.58 4.63
C ALA A 18 21.74 0.19 3.77
N PHE A 19 21.19 1.12 3.00
CA PHE A 19 20.08 0.84 2.09
C PHE A 19 20.58 0.57 0.67
N ILE A 20 20.20 -0.58 0.13
CA ILE A 20 20.54 -1.00 -1.24
C ILE A 20 19.23 -1.16 -2.02
N GLY A 21 19.13 -0.53 -3.18
CA GLY A 21 17.98 -0.65 -4.07
C GLY A 21 18.07 -1.94 -4.89
N VAL A 22 17.20 -2.92 -4.61
CA VAL A 22 17.18 -4.23 -5.28
C VAL A 22 15.96 -4.44 -6.19
N GLY A 23 15.12 -3.42 -6.32
CA GLY A 23 13.88 -3.50 -7.10
C GLY A 23 12.80 -4.36 -6.45
N SER A 24 11.76 -4.68 -7.25
CA SER A 24 10.58 -5.44 -6.79
C SER A 24 10.33 -6.69 -7.65
N SER A 25 11.39 -7.36 -8.09
CA SER A 25 11.34 -8.51 -8.99
C SER A 25 12.31 -9.62 -8.55
N SER A 26 12.71 -10.48 -9.47
CA SER A 26 13.67 -11.57 -9.23
C SER A 26 15.02 -11.08 -8.66
N GLY A 27 15.44 -9.85 -8.94
CA GLY A 27 16.64 -9.26 -8.38
C GLY A 27 16.60 -9.18 -6.85
N ALA A 28 15.45 -8.79 -6.28
CA ALA A 28 15.26 -8.75 -4.83
C ALA A 28 15.33 -10.14 -4.19
N VAL A 29 14.73 -11.15 -4.84
CA VAL A 29 14.80 -12.55 -4.41
C VAL A 29 16.24 -13.05 -4.42
N SER A 30 16.98 -12.77 -5.49
CA SER A 30 18.39 -13.18 -5.62
C SER A 30 19.26 -12.51 -4.58
N ALA A 31 19.04 -11.23 -4.27
CA ALA A 31 19.85 -10.49 -3.30
C ALA A 31 19.75 -11.07 -1.88
N ILE A 32 18.57 -11.49 -1.44
CA ILE A 32 18.38 -12.20 -0.16
C ILE A 32 19.05 -13.57 -0.20
N ARG A 33 18.81 -14.34 -1.25
CA ARG A 33 19.35 -15.71 -1.37
C ARG A 33 20.86 -15.76 -1.39
N SER A 34 21.49 -14.78 -2.01
CA SER A 34 22.96 -14.68 -2.09
C SER A 34 23.61 -14.05 -0.86
N GLY A 35 22.83 -13.57 0.12
CA GLY A 35 23.37 -12.85 1.28
C GLY A 35 23.91 -11.46 0.93
N GLN A 36 23.55 -10.90 -0.22
CA GLN A 36 23.93 -9.53 -0.59
C GLN A 36 23.25 -8.49 0.31
N ILE A 37 22.08 -8.83 0.85
CA ILE A 37 21.33 -8.05 1.83
C ILE A 37 20.87 -8.97 2.97
N ASP A 38 20.82 -8.44 4.19
CA ASP A 38 20.42 -9.17 5.40
C ASP A 38 18.92 -9.09 5.67
N ALA A 39 18.27 -8.03 5.20
CA ALA A 39 16.83 -7.79 5.35
C ALA A 39 16.26 -7.12 4.11
N LEU A 40 14.98 -7.31 3.88
CA LEU A 40 14.28 -6.78 2.71
C LEU A 40 12.94 -6.17 3.12
N ILE A 41 12.64 -4.99 2.57
CA ILE A 41 11.28 -4.46 2.50
C ILE A 41 10.85 -4.48 1.03
N ASN A 42 9.77 -5.16 0.75
CA ASN A 42 9.28 -5.29 -0.62
C ASN A 42 7.74 -5.43 -0.65
N LEU A 43 7.21 -5.64 -1.82
CA LEU A 43 5.80 -5.90 -2.12
C LEU A 43 5.64 -7.34 -2.63
N ASP A 44 4.40 -7.82 -2.70
CA ASP A 44 4.11 -9.05 -3.44
C ASP A 44 4.34 -8.85 -4.96
N PRO A 45 4.78 -9.88 -5.66
CA PRO A 45 4.90 -11.29 -5.21
C PRO A 45 6.22 -11.65 -4.51
N VAL A 46 7.19 -10.74 -4.39
CA VAL A 46 8.52 -11.03 -3.81
C VAL A 46 8.40 -11.56 -2.38
N ILE A 47 7.55 -10.94 -1.54
CA ILE A 47 7.31 -11.38 -0.16
C ILE A 47 6.79 -12.82 -0.15
N THR A 48 5.75 -13.11 -0.92
CA THR A 48 5.15 -14.45 -0.99
C THR A 48 6.14 -15.51 -1.51
N ILE A 49 6.99 -15.18 -2.49
CA ILE A 49 8.02 -16.08 -2.98
C ILE A 49 8.98 -16.46 -1.84
N LEU A 50 9.55 -15.48 -1.17
CA LEU A 50 10.57 -15.68 -0.12
C LEU A 50 10.01 -16.43 1.10
N LEU A 51 8.78 -16.13 1.50
CA LEU A 51 8.13 -16.81 2.61
C LEU A 51 7.78 -18.27 2.27
N LYS A 52 7.26 -18.54 1.06
CA LYS A 52 6.92 -19.91 0.64
C LYS A 52 8.15 -20.80 0.42
N SER A 53 9.26 -20.23 -0.02
CA SER A 53 10.51 -20.97 -0.19
C SER A 53 11.31 -21.14 1.11
N GLY A 54 10.92 -20.43 2.19
CA GLY A 54 11.66 -20.44 3.46
C GLY A 54 12.96 -19.65 3.44
N ASP A 55 13.20 -18.85 2.40
CA ASP A 55 14.41 -18.03 2.24
C ASP A 55 14.44 -16.82 3.18
N ALA A 56 13.28 -16.41 3.71
CA ALA A 56 13.17 -15.30 4.64
C ALA A 56 12.11 -15.57 5.72
N LYS A 57 12.25 -14.89 6.87
CA LYS A 57 11.25 -14.84 7.93
C LYS A 57 10.64 -13.45 7.99
N LEU A 58 9.35 -13.40 8.26
CA LEU A 58 8.63 -12.15 8.41
C LEU A 58 8.95 -11.52 9.76
N VAL A 59 9.38 -10.26 9.76
CA VAL A 59 9.65 -9.45 10.96
C VAL A 59 8.50 -8.49 11.24
N ALA A 60 7.91 -7.93 10.18
CA ALA A 60 6.80 -7.00 10.26
C ALA A 60 5.92 -7.15 9.02
N ASP A 61 4.60 -7.29 9.18
CA ASP A 61 3.64 -7.42 8.08
C ASP A 61 2.72 -6.21 7.99
N THR A 62 3.13 -5.19 7.23
CA THR A 62 2.30 -4.00 7.01
C THR A 62 1.11 -4.23 6.05
N ARG A 63 0.94 -5.46 5.52
CA ARG A 63 -0.26 -5.89 4.78
C ARG A 63 -1.43 -6.20 5.74
N LYS A 64 -1.16 -6.33 7.03
CA LYS A 64 -2.17 -6.53 8.07
C LYS A 64 -2.50 -5.22 8.75
N VAL A 65 -3.77 -4.81 8.72
CA VAL A 65 -4.21 -3.50 9.24
C VAL A 65 -3.77 -3.28 10.66
N LYS A 66 -4.07 -4.21 11.59
CA LYS A 66 -3.71 -4.07 13.00
C LYS A 66 -2.21 -3.95 13.22
N GLU A 67 -1.41 -4.71 12.48
CA GLU A 67 0.05 -4.66 12.60
C GLU A 67 0.60 -3.35 12.03
N SER A 68 0.10 -2.94 10.85
CA SER A 68 0.40 -1.64 10.25
C SER A 68 0.07 -0.49 11.21
N GLU A 69 -1.10 -0.49 11.83
CA GLU A 69 -1.52 0.51 12.81
C GLU A 69 -0.61 0.52 14.05
N SER A 70 -0.15 -0.62 14.50
CA SER A 70 0.80 -0.70 15.62
C SER A 70 2.13 -0.05 15.32
N PHE A 71 2.58 -0.09 14.06
CA PHE A 71 3.82 0.56 13.63
C PHE A 71 3.64 2.07 13.44
N PHE A 72 2.57 2.50 12.79
CA PHE A 72 2.39 3.90 12.38
C PHE A 72 1.58 4.73 13.37
N GLY A 73 0.95 4.10 14.36
CA GLY A 73 0.08 4.78 15.33
C GLY A 73 -1.32 5.06 14.79
N GLY A 74 -1.71 4.41 13.70
CA GLY A 74 -3.01 4.49 13.05
C GLY A 74 -2.94 4.06 11.59
N THR A 75 -4.07 4.11 10.89
CA THR A 75 -4.16 3.68 9.50
C THR A 75 -3.37 4.62 8.59
N MET A 76 -2.42 4.06 7.85
CA MET A 76 -1.62 4.77 6.85
C MET A 76 -1.96 4.24 5.46
N PRO A 77 -2.74 4.99 4.64
CA PRO A 77 -3.05 4.57 3.28
C PRO A 77 -1.80 4.58 2.41
N ALA A 78 -1.67 3.59 1.53
CA ALA A 78 -0.54 3.46 0.61
C ALA A 78 -0.96 3.72 -0.85
N GLY A 79 -1.94 2.96 -1.37
CA GLY A 79 -2.47 3.14 -2.72
C GLY A 79 -3.57 4.17 -2.75
N CYS A 80 -3.51 5.15 -3.67
CA CYS A 80 -4.56 6.14 -3.84
C CYS A 80 -4.64 6.64 -5.28
N LEU A 81 -5.83 7.10 -5.67
CA LEU A 81 -6.01 7.90 -6.89
C LEU A 81 -5.58 9.33 -6.61
N TYR A 82 -4.68 9.86 -7.41
CA TYR A 82 -4.26 11.26 -7.30
C TYR A 82 -4.20 11.95 -8.65
N ALA A 83 -4.42 13.25 -8.66
CA ALA A 83 -4.32 14.10 -9.83
C ALA A 83 -3.96 15.55 -9.43
N PRO A 84 -3.43 16.38 -10.34
CA PRO A 84 -3.27 17.80 -10.09
C PRO A 84 -4.61 18.46 -9.72
N VAL A 85 -4.60 19.40 -8.77
CA VAL A 85 -5.81 20.11 -8.33
C VAL A 85 -6.56 20.71 -9.51
N SER A 86 -5.83 21.37 -10.44
CA SER A 86 -6.42 21.96 -11.63
C SER A 86 -7.12 20.95 -12.56
N PHE A 87 -6.65 19.69 -12.58
CA PHE A 87 -7.33 18.60 -13.31
C PHE A 87 -8.65 18.23 -12.64
N VAL A 88 -8.63 18.06 -11.32
CA VAL A 88 -9.83 17.72 -10.54
C VAL A 88 -10.92 18.79 -10.70
N GLU A 89 -10.53 20.05 -10.64
CA GLU A 89 -11.45 21.18 -10.79
C GLU A 89 -12.05 21.29 -12.19
N LYS A 90 -11.23 21.07 -13.24
CA LYS A 90 -11.68 21.16 -14.63
C LYS A 90 -12.44 19.93 -15.11
N ASN A 91 -12.20 18.76 -14.49
CA ASN A 91 -12.72 17.47 -14.96
C ASN A 91 -13.43 16.67 -13.85
N PRO A 92 -14.35 17.27 -13.06
CA PRO A 92 -14.95 16.60 -11.91
C PRO A 92 -15.73 15.35 -12.29
N LYS A 93 -16.35 15.31 -13.49
CA LYS A 93 -17.08 14.14 -13.99
C LYS A 93 -16.13 12.97 -14.28
N THR A 94 -14.96 13.24 -14.82
CA THR A 94 -13.92 12.21 -15.08
C THR A 94 -13.38 11.65 -13.76
N VAL A 95 -13.07 12.51 -12.80
CA VAL A 95 -12.62 12.10 -11.46
C VAL A 95 -13.69 11.24 -10.78
N GLN A 96 -14.96 11.63 -10.85
CA GLN A 96 -16.06 10.86 -10.30
C GLN A 96 -16.19 9.47 -10.97
N ALA A 97 -16.07 9.39 -12.30
CA ALA A 97 -16.14 8.12 -13.01
C ALA A 97 -14.98 7.17 -12.62
N LEU A 98 -13.76 7.70 -12.49
CA LEU A 98 -12.60 6.93 -12.03
C LEU A 98 -12.79 6.45 -10.59
N THR A 99 -13.26 7.33 -9.69
CA THR A 99 -13.54 6.97 -8.30
C THR A 99 -14.61 5.89 -8.21
N ASN A 100 -15.73 6.02 -8.97
CA ASN A 100 -16.77 4.99 -9.01
C ASN A 100 -16.22 3.63 -9.47
N ALA A 101 -15.30 3.62 -10.43
CA ALA A 101 -14.69 2.37 -10.91
C ALA A 101 -13.82 1.71 -9.82
N ILE A 102 -13.03 2.50 -9.08
CA ILE A 102 -12.20 1.99 -7.97
C ILE A 102 -13.08 1.46 -6.83
N VAL A 103 -14.07 2.22 -6.37
CA VAL A 103 -14.97 1.79 -5.28
C VAL A 103 -15.67 0.49 -5.63
N ARG A 104 -16.17 0.33 -6.88
CA ARG A 104 -16.75 -0.94 -7.33
C ARG A 104 -15.74 -2.08 -7.40
N ALA A 105 -14.49 -1.77 -7.79
CA ALA A 105 -13.44 -2.78 -7.81
C ALA A 105 -13.07 -3.24 -6.41
N ASP A 106 -12.96 -2.34 -5.44
CA ASP A 106 -12.67 -2.65 -4.04
C ASP A 106 -13.79 -3.50 -3.43
N ASP A 107 -15.06 -3.14 -3.64
CA ASP A 107 -16.21 -3.94 -3.17
C ASP A 107 -16.23 -5.35 -3.79
N TRP A 108 -15.94 -5.45 -5.09
CA TRP A 108 -15.84 -6.75 -5.76
C TRP A 108 -14.65 -7.57 -5.23
N LEU A 109 -13.46 -6.97 -5.07
CA LEU A 109 -12.25 -7.63 -4.57
C LEU A 109 -12.43 -8.13 -3.12
N ALA A 110 -13.19 -7.42 -2.30
CA ALA A 110 -13.50 -7.83 -0.93
C ALA A 110 -14.24 -9.18 -0.89
N LYS A 111 -15.04 -9.51 -1.92
CA LYS A 111 -15.92 -10.68 -2.01
C LYS A 111 -15.40 -11.76 -2.95
N ALA A 112 -14.61 -11.38 -3.96
CA ALA A 112 -14.16 -12.26 -5.02
C ALA A 112 -13.26 -13.39 -4.49
N THR A 113 -13.46 -14.58 -5.03
CA THR A 113 -12.54 -15.70 -4.81
C THR A 113 -11.22 -15.47 -5.55
N PRO A 114 -10.11 -16.09 -5.11
CA PRO A 114 -8.85 -16.01 -5.84
C PRO A 114 -8.98 -16.42 -7.31
N GLU A 115 -9.78 -17.44 -7.58
CA GLU A 115 -10.04 -17.95 -8.93
C GLU A 115 -10.77 -16.93 -9.82
N GLU A 116 -11.71 -16.18 -9.26
CA GLU A 116 -12.42 -15.10 -9.98
C GLU A 116 -11.46 -13.96 -10.29
N VAL A 117 -10.61 -13.57 -9.33
CA VAL A 117 -9.57 -12.56 -9.55
C VAL A 117 -8.62 -12.98 -10.68
N ALA A 118 -8.18 -14.25 -10.68
CA ALA A 118 -7.29 -14.77 -11.72
C ALA A 118 -7.90 -14.80 -13.11
N LYS A 119 -9.23 -14.78 -13.25
CA LYS A 119 -9.92 -14.75 -14.56
C LYS A 119 -9.94 -13.33 -15.18
N VAL A 120 -9.93 -12.29 -14.36
CA VAL A 120 -10.03 -10.90 -14.84
C VAL A 120 -8.69 -10.18 -14.91
N VAL A 121 -7.70 -10.65 -14.15
CA VAL A 121 -6.36 -10.07 -14.14
C VAL A 121 -5.63 -10.42 -15.43
N PRO A 122 -5.04 -9.45 -16.14
CA PRO A 122 -4.23 -9.71 -17.32
C PRO A 122 -3.08 -10.68 -17.01
N ALA A 123 -2.79 -11.60 -17.94
CA ALA A 123 -1.77 -12.65 -17.75
C ALA A 123 -0.38 -12.07 -17.38
N SER A 124 -0.04 -10.88 -17.84
CA SER A 124 1.20 -10.18 -17.51
C SER A 124 1.37 -9.91 -16.01
N TYR A 125 0.28 -9.71 -15.27
CA TYR A 125 0.31 -9.50 -13.83
C TYR A 125 0.51 -10.79 -13.02
N LEU A 126 0.17 -11.95 -13.61
CA LEU A 126 0.38 -13.26 -12.98
C LEU A 126 1.87 -13.64 -12.91
N MET A 127 2.74 -12.92 -13.61
CA MET A 127 4.20 -13.08 -13.62
C MET A 127 4.66 -14.52 -13.84
N GLY A 128 3.92 -15.29 -14.66
CA GLY A 128 4.22 -16.68 -14.97
C GLY A 128 3.91 -17.68 -13.84
N ASN A 129 3.46 -17.21 -12.67
CA ASN A 129 3.11 -18.09 -11.55
C ASN A 129 1.81 -17.68 -10.88
N ARG A 130 0.70 -18.20 -11.42
CA ARG A 130 -0.65 -17.95 -10.91
C ARG A 130 -0.79 -18.23 -9.41
N GLY A 131 -0.20 -19.33 -8.91
CA GLY A 131 -0.30 -19.72 -7.49
C GLY A 131 0.40 -18.72 -6.54
N ILE A 132 1.53 -18.15 -6.96
CA ILE A 132 2.21 -17.09 -6.21
C ILE A 132 1.37 -15.82 -6.21
N TYR A 133 0.84 -15.43 -7.39
CA TYR A 133 -0.01 -14.23 -7.48
C TYR A 133 -1.23 -14.33 -6.56
N LEU A 134 -1.96 -15.45 -6.60
CA LEU A 134 -3.15 -15.66 -5.77
C LEU A 134 -2.81 -15.67 -4.27
N ALA A 135 -1.72 -16.31 -3.89
CA ALA A 135 -1.27 -16.28 -2.49
C ALA A 135 -0.86 -14.87 -2.02
N GLY A 136 -0.23 -14.08 -2.89
CA GLY A 136 0.06 -12.67 -2.64
C GLY A 136 -1.23 -11.83 -2.49
N PHE A 137 -2.21 -12.04 -3.37
CA PHE A 137 -3.50 -11.39 -3.29
C PHE A 137 -4.19 -11.69 -1.95
N GLU A 138 -4.29 -12.95 -1.55
CA GLU A 138 -4.87 -13.34 -0.25
C GLU A 138 -4.10 -12.70 0.93
N GLY A 139 -2.78 -12.64 0.84
CA GLY A 139 -1.94 -11.98 1.86
C GLY A 139 -2.23 -10.49 2.02
N ASN A 140 -2.64 -9.82 0.93
CA ASN A 140 -2.94 -8.40 0.90
C ASN A 140 -4.43 -8.05 1.03
N ARG A 141 -5.34 -9.01 1.08
CA ARG A 141 -6.79 -8.78 1.09
C ARG A 141 -7.22 -7.81 2.21
N ASP A 142 -6.67 -7.98 3.41
CA ASP A 142 -6.98 -7.12 4.57
C ASP A 142 -6.54 -5.66 4.39
N ALA A 143 -5.59 -5.40 3.49
CA ALA A 143 -5.09 -4.06 3.20
C ALA A 143 -5.93 -3.31 2.16
N LEU A 144 -6.89 -3.98 1.51
CA LEU A 144 -7.83 -3.32 0.61
C LEU A 144 -8.78 -2.43 1.41
N SER A 145 -9.05 -1.25 0.87
CA SER A 145 -10.01 -0.34 1.50
C SER A 145 -11.42 -0.95 1.48
N PRO A 146 -12.15 -0.95 2.60
CA PRO A 146 -13.51 -1.49 2.64
C PRO A 146 -14.54 -0.61 1.92
N ASP A 147 -14.21 0.65 1.68
CA ASP A 147 -15.13 1.65 1.13
C ASP A 147 -14.46 2.68 0.20
N GLY A 148 -13.15 2.61 0.01
CA GLY A 148 -12.38 3.55 -0.80
C GLY A 148 -12.08 4.90 -0.15
N ARG A 149 -12.47 5.10 1.11
CA ARG A 149 -12.24 6.37 1.82
C ARG A 149 -10.81 6.49 2.33
N PHE A 150 -10.32 7.71 2.39
CA PHE A 150 -9.19 8.04 3.25
C PHE A 150 -9.66 8.01 4.71
N PRO A 151 -9.02 7.20 5.57
CA PRO A 151 -9.38 7.13 6.99
C PRO A 151 -9.11 8.45 7.73
N ASP A 152 -9.90 8.72 8.76
CA ASP A 152 -9.69 9.90 9.60
C ASP A 152 -8.30 9.88 10.25
N GLY A 153 -7.65 11.03 10.27
CA GLY A 153 -6.32 11.19 10.83
C GLY A 153 -5.16 10.67 9.97
N CYS A 154 -5.42 9.96 8.85
CA CYS A 154 -4.39 9.37 8.00
C CYS A 154 -3.36 10.38 7.48
N ALA A 155 -3.77 11.60 7.18
CA ALA A 155 -2.86 12.67 6.73
C ALA A 155 -1.81 13.02 7.81
N LYS A 156 -2.20 13.07 9.08
CA LYS A 156 -1.28 13.31 10.21
C LYS A 156 -0.29 12.14 10.36
N ILE A 157 -0.76 10.91 10.24
CA ILE A 157 0.07 9.69 10.28
C ILE A 157 1.09 9.71 9.14
N SER A 158 0.64 9.98 7.91
CA SER A 158 1.50 10.07 6.74
C SER A 158 2.55 11.19 6.86
N LEU A 159 2.16 12.35 7.39
CA LEU A 159 3.10 13.45 7.65
C LEU A 159 4.16 13.03 8.68
N GLY A 160 3.77 12.41 9.78
CA GLY A 160 4.71 11.87 10.78
C GLY A 160 5.68 10.87 10.17
N ALA A 161 5.19 9.99 9.28
CA ALA A 161 6.03 9.06 8.55
C ALA A 161 7.04 9.77 7.63
N LEU A 162 6.63 10.80 6.90
CA LEU A 162 7.52 11.59 6.05
C LEU A 162 8.59 12.32 6.85
N GLN A 163 8.27 12.83 8.04
CA GLN A 163 9.24 13.50 8.91
C GLN A 163 10.35 12.57 9.41
N THR A 164 10.13 11.25 9.47
CA THR A 164 11.19 10.30 9.85
C THR A 164 12.31 10.18 8.82
N VAL A 165 12.05 10.56 7.56
CA VAL A 165 13.02 10.47 6.47
C VAL A 165 13.47 11.84 5.96
N ASN A 166 12.78 12.90 6.34
CA ASN A 166 13.11 14.26 5.93
C ASN A 166 12.79 15.25 7.05
N GLU A 167 13.81 15.55 7.87
CA GLU A 167 13.72 16.49 8.99
C GLU A 167 13.44 17.95 8.55
N LYS A 168 13.59 18.27 7.26
CA LYS A 168 13.31 19.61 6.71
C LYS A 168 11.81 19.86 6.51
N ILE A 169 10.97 18.85 6.66
CA ILE A 169 9.53 19.02 6.57
C ILE A 169 9.03 19.76 7.82
N ASP A 170 8.57 20.97 7.59
CA ASP A 170 7.92 21.81 8.61
C ASP A 170 6.41 21.54 8.63
N PRO A 171 5.88 20.82 9.62
CA PRO A 171 4.46 20.49 9.67
C PRO A 171 3.55 21.71 9.79
N ALA A 172 4.05 22.82 10.32
CA ALA A 172 3.27 24.06 10.45
C ALA A 172 2.94 24.71 9.10
N LYS A 173 3.70 24.36 8.05
CA LYS A 173 3.46 24.86 6.68
C LYS A 173 2.56 23.97 5.84
N ILE A 174 2.08 22.85 6.38
CA ILE A 174 1.28 21.87 5.64
C ILE A 174 -0.15 21.91 6.15
N ASP A 175 -1.07 22.35 5.31
CA ASP A 175 -2.50 22.31 5.59
C ASP A 175 -3.04 20.91 5.29
N LEU A 176 -3.18 20.09 6.34
CA LEU A 176 -3.64 18.70 6.21
C LEU A 176 -5.09 18.58 5.71
N THR A 177 -5.89 19.66 5.78
CA THR A 177 -7.27 19.65 5.27
C THR A 177 -7.34 19.69 3.76
N LYS A 178 -6.22 19.98 3.08
CA LYS A 178 -6.12 20.12 1.62
C LYS A 178 -5.38 18.97 0.95
N VAL A 179 -4.87 17.98 1.70
CA VAL A 179 -4.04 16.92 1.11
C VAL A 179 -4.85 15.80 0.46
N TYR A 180 -6.11 15.63 0.84
CA TYR A 180 -7.03 14.67 0.21
C TYR A 180 -8.49 15.12 0.31
N THR A 181 -9.37 14.42 -0.38
CA THR A 181 -10.82 14.62 -0.27
C THR A 181 -11.57 13.29 -0.43
N ASN A 182 -12.57 13.06 0.42
CA ASN A 182 -13.50 11.93 0.31
C ASN A 182 -14.77 12.28 -0.51
N LYS A 183 -14.89 13.51 -1.02
CA LYS A 183 -16.10 13.98 -1.73
C LYS A 183 -16.58 13.03 -2.83
N PHE A 184 -15.65 12.56 -3.67
CA PHE A 184 -15.99 11.69 -4.82
C PHE A 184 -16.33 10.27 -4.38
N VAL A 185 -15.72 9.78 -3.31
CA VAL A 185 -16.07 8.49 -2.71
C VAL A 185 -17.45 8.54 -2.07
N ASP A 186 -17.76 9.62 -1.35
CA ASP A 186 -19.06 9.83 -0.73
C ASP A 186 -20.20 9.81 -1.77
N GLU A 187 -19.97 10.42 -2.94
CA GLU A 187 -20.93 10.38 -4.04
C GLU A 187 -20.99 9.00 -4.73
N ALA A 188 -19.87 8.26 -4.78
CA ALA A 188 -19.87 6.90 -5.32
C ALA A 188 -20.69 5.95 -4.43
N LEU A 189 -20.51 6.03 -3.10
CA LEU A 189 -21.19 5.18 -2.13
C LEU A 189 -22.72 5.45 -2.05
N LYS A 190 -23.15 6.71 -2.29
CA LYS A 190 -24.59 7.04 -2.37
C LYS A 190 -25.30 6.42 -3.56
N LYS A 191 -24.57 6.14 -4.63
CA LYS A 191 -25.13 5.61 -5.89
C LYS A 191 -25.11 4.09 -5.97
N ASP A 192 -24.51 3.43 -5.01
CA ASP A 192 -24.50 1.98 -4.92
C ASP A 192 -25.59 1.52 -3.92
N PRO A 193 -26.78 1.08 -4.40
CA PRO A 193 -27.89 0.66 -3.53
C PRO A 193 -27.65 -0.69 -2.83
N ALA A 194 -26.45 -1.28 -2.97
CA ALA A 194 -26.08 -2.56 -2.37
C ALA A 194 -25.40 -2.43 -1.00
N LYS A 195 -25.37 -1.24 -0.42
CA LYS A 195 -24.88 -1.00 0.96
C LYS A 195 -25.93 -0.32 1.81
#